data_adf1482473cebd4ba41aa8f4811034fd
#
_entry.id   adf1482473cebd4ba41aa8f4811034fd
#
_cell.length_a   1.000
_cell.length_b   1.000
_cell.length_c   1.000
_cell.angle_alpha   90.00
_cell.angle_beta   90.00
_cell.angle_gamma   90.00
#
_symmetry.space_group_name_H-M   'P 1'
#
loop_
_entity.id
_entity.type
_entity.pdbx_description
1 polymer ?
#
loop_
_entity_poly.entity_id
_entity_poly.type
_entity_poly.pdbx_seq_one_letter_code
_entity_poly.pdbx_strand_id
1 'polypeptide(L)'
;MERPILSAVHHIAVIGTNYEASRHFYVELLGFEVVREVYRAERGDWKIDLRLDGCELELFIVENAPARPTRPEAAGLRHLAFRVESGADTAA
;
A
#
# COMPACT_ATOMS: atom_id res chain seq x y z
N MET A 1 -28.88 -17.26 7.12
CA MET A 1 -27.69 -16.54 7.55
C MET A 1 -27.67 -15.12 6.98
N GLU A 2 -27.49 -14.17 7.84
CA GLU A 2 -27.47 -12.78 7.41
C GLU A 2 -26.09 -12.42 6.83
N ARG A 3 -26.11 -11.59 5.80
CA ARG A 3 -24.87 -11.07 5.23
C ARG A 3 -24.45 -9.81 5.98
N PRO A 4 -23.15 -9.62 6.22
CA PRO A 4 -22.69 -8.37 6.77
C PRO A 4 -22.94 -7.24 5.77
N ILE A 5 -23.14 -6.06 6.28
CA ILE A 5 -23.28 -4.86 5.44
C ILE A 5 -21.90 -4.21 5.35
N LEU A 6 -21.35 -4.18 4.14
CA LEU A 6 -20.06 -3.58 3.91
C LEU A 6 -20.25 -2.11 3.51
N SER A 7 -19.60 -1.21 4.21
CA SER A 7 -19.78 0.23 3.98
C SER A 7 -18.60 0.86 3.25
N ALA A 8 -17.43 0.26 3.35
CA ALA A 8 -16.23 0.85 2.75
C ALA A 8 -15.10 -0.15 2.74
N VAL A 9 -14.04 0.16 2.00
CA VAL A 9 -12.76 -0.52 2.13
C VAL A 9 -12.02 0.16 3.27
N HIS A 10 -11.70 -0.60 4.31
CA HIS A 10 -11.01 -0.05 5.47
C HIS A 10 -9.52 0.15 5.19
N HIS A 11 -8.88 -0.88 4.69
CA HIS A 11 -7.46 -0.77 4.37
C HIS A 11 -7.08 -1.83 3.34
N ILE A 12 -5.96 -1.57 2.69
CA ILE A 12 -5.32 -2.46 1.72
C ILE A 12 -3.88 -2.61 2.16
N ALA A 13 -3.35 -3.83 2.08
CA ALA A 13 -1.96 -4.08 2.45
C ALA A 13 -1.14 -4.38 1.21
N VAL A 14 0.04 -3.76 1.12
CA VAL A 14 0.99 -4.01 0.03
C VAL A 14 2.35 -4.33 0.64
N ILE A 15 3.15 -5.06 -0.11
CA ILE A 15 4.50 -5.45 0.32
C ILE A 15 5.51 -4.82 -0.63
N GLY A 16 6.44 -4.07 -0.07
CA GLY A 16 7.59 -3.56 -0.79
C GLY A 16 8.86 -4.19 -0.26
N THR A 17 9.95 -4.08 -1.01
CA THR A 17 11.21 -4.70 -0.63
C THR A 17 12.28 -3.70 -0.22
N ASN A 18 12.05 -2.41 -0.42
CA ASN A 18 13.01 -1.37 -0.10
C ASN A 18 12.33 -0.27 0.68
N TYR A 19 12.79 -0.06 1.90
CA TYR A 19 12.17 0.91 2.79
C TYR A 19 12.17 2.33 2.20
N GLU A 20 13.34 2.78 1.77
CA GLU A 20 13.47 4.16 1.32
C GLU A 20 12.72 4.43 0.03
N ALA A 21 12.83 3.51 -0.93
CA ALA A 21 12.14 3.66 -2.21
C ALA A 21 10.64 3.60 -2.04
N SER A 22 10.14 2.66 -1.23
CA SER A 22 8.70 2.51 -1.04
C SER A 22 8.12 3.69 -0.28
N ARG A 23 8.79 4.12 0.78
CA ARG A 23 8.33 5.27 1.56
C ARG A 23 8.32 6.53 0.71
N HIS A 24 9.38 6.73 -0.09
CA HIS A 24 9.44 7.88 -0.98
C HIS A 24 8.28 7.88 -1.96
N PHE A 25 7.99 6.73 -2.55
CA PHE A 25 6.91 6.63 -3.53
C PHE A 25 5.56 6.98 -2.92
N TYR A 26 5.20 6.35 -1.81
CA TYR A 26 3.87 6.53 -1.25
C TYR A 26 3.72 7.85 -0.51
N VAL A 27 4.73 8.29 0.23
CA VAL A 27 4.62 9.49 1.05
C VAL A 27 4.98 10.73 0.27
N GLU A 28 6.14 10.73 -0.39
CA GLU A 28 6.63 11.95 -1.04
C GLU A 28 5.96 12.17 -2.39
N LEU A 29 5.86 11.12 -3.22
CA LEU A 29 5.33 11.30 -4.57
C LEU A 29 3.80 11.23 -4.58
N LEU A 30 3.18 10.30 -3.87
CA LEU A 30 1.73 10.15 -3.90
C LEU A 30 1.02 10.95 -2.82
N GLY A 31 1.72 11.38 -1.77
CA GLY A 31 1.14 12.25 -0.76
C GLY A 31 0.33 11.57 0.31
N PHE A 32 0.54 10.28 0.56
CA PHE A 32 -0.11 9.62 1.68
C PHE A 32 0.39 10.19 2.99
N GLU A 33 -0.51 10.28 3.97
CA GLU A 33 -0.16 10.71 5.31
C GLU A 33 0.32 9.51 6.13
N VAL A 34 1.45 9.66 6.82
CA VAL A 34 1.93 8.61 7.71
C VAL A 34 1.15 8.69 9.02
N VAL A 35 0.42 7.62 9.34
CA VAL A 35 -0.34 7.54 10.57
C VAL A 35 0.52 6.91 11.67
N ARG A 36 1.25 5.87 11.32
CA ARG A 36 2.05 5.14 12.28
C ARG A 36 3.10 4.32 11.55
N GLU A 37 4.26 4.17 12.19
CA GLU A 37 5.37 3.45 11.57
C GLU A 37 6.04 2.63 12.66
N VAL A 38 6.17 1.31 12.45
CA VAL A 38 6.68 0.39 13.46
C VAL A 38 7.62 -0.62 12.80
N TYR A 39 8.77 -0.85 13.42
CA TYR A 39 9.62 -1.97 13.05
C TYR A 39 9.23 -3.17 13.89
N ARG A 40 8.91 -4.29 13.25
CA ARG A 40 8.49 -5.51 13.95
C ARG A 40 9.67 -6.46 14.05
N ALA A 41 10.35 -6.41 15.19
CA ALA A 41 11.61 -7.13 15.38
C ALA A 41 11.45 -8.65 15.22
N GLU A 42 10.35 -9.20 15.70
CA GLU A 42 10.13 -10.65 15.61
C GLU A 42 9.88 -11.12 14.18
N ARG A 43 9.50 -10.21 13.30
CA ARG A 43 9.29 -10.54 11.88
C ARG A 43 10.39 -10.00 10.99
N GLY A 44 11.16 -9.05 11.50
CA GLY A 44 12.23 -8.44 10.72
C GLY A 44 11.74 -7.55 9.60
N ASP A 45 10.59 -6.90 9.79
CA ASP A 45 10.05 -6.03 8.75
C ASP A 45 9.53 -4.73 9.33
N TRP A 46 9.27 -3.76 8.44
CA TRP A 46 8.61 -2.51 8.78
C TRP A 46 7.14 -2.60 8.41
N LYS A 47 6.30 -1.98 9.23
CA LYS A 47 4.89 -1.79 8.94
C LYS A 47 4.61 -0.30 9.02
N ILE A 48 4.21 0.29 7.91
CA ILE A 48 3.94 1.72 7.81
C ILE A 48 2.47 1.89 7.47
N ASP A 49 1.72 2.47 8.40
CA ASP A 49 0.30 2.70 8.19
C ASP A 49 0.12 4.08 7.57
N LEU A 50 -0.47 4.12 6.40
CA LEU A 50 -0.67 5.33 5.61
C LEU A 50 -2.15 5.59 5.45
N ARG A 51 -2.52 6.84 5.23
CA ARG A 51 -3.92 7.23 5.06
C ARG A 51 -4.06 8.12 3.84
N LEU A 52 -5.10 7.85 3.06
CA LEU A 52 -5.53 8.71 1.98
C LEU A 52 -7.04 8.80 2.04
N ASP A 53 -7.54 9.98 2.43
CA ASP A 53 -8.98 10.21 2.59
C ASP A 53 -9.59 9.16 3.51
N GLY A 54 -10.58 8.41 3.08
CA GLY A 54 -11.25 7.43 3.94
C GLY A 54 -10.68 6.03 3.90
N CYS A 55 -9.52 5.83 3.31
CA CYS A 55 -8.94 4.50 3.17
C CYS A 55 -7.51 4.50 3.67
N GLU A 56 -7.10 3.39 4.31
CA GLU A 56 -5.73 3.25 4.77
C GLU A 56 -4.98 2.25 3.89
N LEU A 57 -3.68 2.46 3.80
CA LEU A 57 -2.79 1.55 3.10
C LEU A 57 -1.72 1.12 4.09
N GLU A 58 -1.63 -0.19 4.32
CA GLU A 58 -0.61 -0.74 5.20
C GLU A 58 0.55 -1.20 4.33
N LEU A 59 1.67 -0.51 4.47
CA LEU A 59 2.86 -0.81 3.69
C LEU A 59 3.81 -1.64 4.54
N PHE A 60 4.04 -2.87 4.09
CA PHE A 60 4.98 -3.77 4.77
C PHE A 60 6.27 -3.82 3.96
N ILE A 61 7.40 -3.61 4.63
CA ILE A 61 8.70 -3.70 3.95
C ILE A 61 9.35 -5.01 4.34
N VAL A 62 9.42 -5.92 3.38
CA VAL A 62 9.99 -7.25 3.55
C VAL A 62 11.12 -7.37 2.54
N GLU A 63 12.37 -7.19 2.98
CA GLU A 63 13.49 -6.99 2.09
C GLU A 63 13.75 -8.16 1.15
N ASN A 64 13.49 -9.36 1.61
CA ASN A 64 13.75 -10.55 0.80
C ASN A 64 12.49 -11.19 0.23
N ALA A 65 11.39 -10.45 0.16
CA ALA A 65 10.18 -10.97 -0.46
C ALA A 65 10.42 -11.23 -1.94
N PRO A 66 9.93 -12.36 -2.47
CA PRO A 66 10.09 -12.64 -3.90
C PRO A 66 9.24 -11.69 -4.72
N ALA A 67 9.69 -11.44 -5.94
CA ALA A 67 8.93 -10.60 -6.86
C ALA A 67 7.60 -11.28 -7.20
N ARG A 68 6.56 -10.46 -7.35
CA ARG A 68 5.27 -10.99 -7.75
C ARG A 68 5.33 -11.42 -9.21
N PRO A 69 4.93 -12.67 -9.53
CA PRO A 69 4.99 -13.11 -10.92
C PRO A 69 4.00 -12.35 -11.78
N THR A 70 4.44 -11.96 -12.97
CA THR A 70 3.56 -11.35 -13.97
C THR A 70 3.02 -12.40 -14.94
N ARG A 71 3.73 -13.50 -15.08
CA ARG A 71 3.31 -14.60 -15.94
C ARG A 71 3.77 -15.93 -15.34
N PRO A 72 2.87 -16.90 -15.20
CA PRO A 72 1.43 -16.73 -15.36
C PRO A 72 0.86 -15.81 -14.29
N GLU A 73 -0.27 -15.18 -14.57
CA GLU A 73 -0.91 -14.33 -13.58
C GLU A 73 -1.36 -15.16 -12.41
N ALA A 74 -1.05 -14.66 -11.21
CA ALA A 74 -1.47 -15.31 -9.97
C ALA A 74 -2.86 -14.84 -9.59
N ALA A 75 -3.62 -15.74 -8.98
CA ALA A 75 -4.95 -15.38 -8.49
C ALA A 75 -4.84 -14.36 -7.36
N GLY A 76 -5.87 -13.53 -7.23
CA GLY A 76 -5.94 -12.53 -6.17
C GLY A 76 -6.08 -11.13 -6.73
N LEU A 77 -5.75 -10.15 -5.92
CA LEU A 77 -5.84 -8.76 -6.33
C LEU A 77 -4.89 -8.50 -7.50
N ARG A 78 -5.45 -8.01 -8.62
CA ARG A 78 -4.65 -7.83 -9.82
C ARG A 78 -3.89 -6.51 -9.82
N HIS A 79 -4.56 -5.42 -9.43
CA HIS A 79 -3.90 -4.11 -9.33
C HIS A 79 -4.69 -3.20 -8.41
N LEU A 80 -4.05 -2.13 -7.99
CA LEU A 80 -4.64 -1.07 -7.20
C LEU A 80 -4.48 0.23 -7.96
N ALA A 81 -5.57 0.98 -8.11
CA ALA A 81 -5.55 2.22 -8.88
C ALA A 81 -6.09 3.36 -8.05
N PHE A 82 -5.55 4.54 -8.27
CA PHE A 82 -5.98 5.75 -7.60
C PHE A 82 -6.52 6.74 -8.62
N ARG A 83 -7.51 7.52 -8.20
CA ARG A 83 -8.04 8.60 -9.03
C ARG A 83 -7.22 9.85 -8.81
N VAL A 84 -6.83 10.49 -9.90
CA VAL A 84 -6.15 11.77 -9.86
C VAL A 84 -7.18 12.84 -10.25
N GLU A 85 -7.25 13.91 -9.46
CA GLU A 85 -8.26 14.93 -9.69
C GLU A 85 -7.93 15.85 -10.85
N SER A 86 -6.64 16.11 -11.06
CA SER A 86 -6.21 17.04 -12.09
C SER A 86 -5.03 16.44 -12.84
N GLY A 87 -5.16 16.34 -14.17
CA GLY A 87 -4.07 15.86 -14.99
C GLY A 87 -2.86 16.78 -15.01
N ALA A 88 -3.07 18.05 -14.73
CA ALA A 88 -1.97 19.03 -14.75
C ALA A 88 -0.93 18.73 -13.69
N ASP A 89 -1.34 18.19 -12.56
CA ASP A 89 -0.44 17.95 -11.46
C ASP A 89 0.44 16.74 -11.67
N THR A 90 0.12 15.93 -12.65
CA THR A 90 0.89 14.71 -12.90
C THR A 90 2.06 14.95 -13.82
N ALA A 91 2.18 16.14 -14.33
CA ALA A 91 3.22 16.46 -15.31
C ALA A 91 4.61 16.58 -14.70
N ALA A 92 4.70 16.54 -13.41
CA ALA A 92 5.99 16.71 -12.74
C ALA A 92 6.95 15.55 -13.02
#